data_0921f23a0350014f1b9b14dab147fb01
#
_entry.id   0921f23a0350014f1b9b14dab147fb01
#
_cell.length_a   1.000
_cell.length_b   1.000
_cell.length_c   1.000
_cell.angle_alpha   90.00
_cell.angle_beta   90.00
_cell.angle_gamma   90.00
#
_symmetry.space_group_name_H-M   'P 1'
#
loop_
_entity.id
_entity.type
_entity.pdbx_description
1 polymer ?
#
loop_
_entity_poly.entity_id
_entity_poly.type
_entity_poly.pdbx_seq_one_letter_code
_entity_poly.pdbx_strand_id
1 'polypeptide(L)'
;MLDRTDDSSVAADNWLGQFEEALAKPDDGALKALFHPDSYWRDVLALSWNIQTLNGADAILKALPPLARRIQPSGFVVDPDRAAPRKVMRAGTNAIEAIFKFETKVGRGSGVIRLIPDTDDGNRLKAWSLLTELGELKGFEEQLGVQRPRGNAYSRDFRGPNWLDLRKESAGYADRDPTVLVIGGGQSGLSIAARLKQLNVDTLIVDREQRIGDNWRKRYHALTLHNQVQVNHLPYMLFPPNWPTYIPKDKLANWFEAYVEAMELNFWTETEFEGGSYDEKAQRWTVTLRRADGTKRTMHPRHVVLATGVSGIPSVPEIAGLKDFSGKVMHSSQYDDGENWKGKRAIVIGTGNSGHDIAQDLHSSGAHVTMFQRSSTLVVSIEPSAQLVYAPYNEGTLEDNDLIATSMPLQLARKSHRLTGEKSKALDKDLLDGLERAGFKLDYGEDNTGWQFKYLTRGGGYYFNVGCSDMIVRGDIALKQFADIDTFTAEGARMKDGTTVAADLVVLATGYKRQEELVRKLFGEAIEKRVGTIWGFGEEQELRNMYTRTGQPGLWLIAGGLAQCRIGSKHLALQIKAIEEGLLPRDVGPRADIS
;
A
#
# COMPACT_ATOMS: atom_id res chain seq x y z
N MET A 1 31.42 -24.96 20.82
CA MET A 1 30.89 -26.04 20.01
C MET A 1 29.67 -26.59 20.72
N LEU A 2 28.48 -26.11 20.34
CA LEU A 2 27.21 -26.70 20.75
C LEU A 2 26.43 -26.86 19.43
N ASP A 3 26.64 -28.03 18.88
CA ASP A 3 25.86 -28.56 17.75
C ASP A 3 24.50 -29.00 18.29
N ARG A 4 23.58 -28.05 18.35
CA ARG A 4 22.14 -28.31 18.35
C ARG A 4 21.60 -27.70 17.09
N THR A 5 21.61 -28.49 15.99
CA THR A 5 20.68 -28.26 14.91
C THR A 5 19.30 -28.19 15.57
N ASP A 6 18.71 -26.98 15.63
CA ASP A 6 17.38 -26.79 16.22
C ASP A 6 16.40 -27.68 15.42
N ASP A 7 15.54 -28.43 16.12
CA ASP A 7 14.50 -29.28 15.52
C ASP A 7 13.71 -28.55 14.41
N SER A 8 13.63 -27.21 14.49
CA SER A 8 12.96 -26.37 13.49
C SER A 8 13.71 -26.32 12.16
N SER A 9 15.05 -26.27 12.17
CA SER A 9 15.87 -26.25 10.96
C SER A 9 15.82 -27.61 10.26
N VAL A 10 15.95 -28.69 11.01
CA VAL A 10 15.84 -30.06 10.46
C VAL A 10 14.46 -30.30 9.83
N ALA A 11 13.39 -29.83 10.48
CA ALA A 11 12.04 -29.97 9.96
C ALA A 11 11.82 -29.18 8.64
N ALA A 12 12.34 -27.94 8.58
CA ALA A 12 12.23 -27.10 7.38
C ALA A 12 13.03 -27.68 6.22
N ASP A 13 14.29 -28.09 6.44
CA ASP A 13 15.15 -28.67 5.41
C ASP A 13 14.56 -29.99 4.86
N ASN A 14 14.07 -30.86 5.75
CA ASN A 14 13.42 -32.12 5.33
C ASN A 14 12.17 -31.86 4.47
N TRP A 15 11.35 -30.89 4.85
CA TRP A 15 10.15 -30.57 4.08
C TRP A 15 10.51 -29.99 2.71
N LEU A 16 11.47 -29.05 2.65
CA LEU A 16 11.91 -28.41 1.40
C LEU A 16 12.53 -29.44 0.44
N GLY A 17 13.35 -30.36 0.94
CA GLY A 17 13.92 -31.44 0.13
C GLY A 17 12.85 -32.37 -0.48
N GLN A 18 11.88 -32.81 0.35
CA GLN A 18 10.75 -33.63 -0.14
C GLN A 18 9.87 -32.84 -1.14
N PHE A 19 9.70 -31.53 -0.92
CA PHE A 19 8.92 -30.67 -1.83
C PHE A 19 9.60 -30.56 -3.19
N GLU A 20 10.91 -30.35 -3.25
CA GLU A 20 11.68 -30.31 -4.48
C GLU A 20 11.61 -31.62 -5.24
N GLU A 21 11.79 -32.75 -4.55
CA GLU A 21 11.70 -34.10 -5.15
C GLU A 21 10.30 -34.34 -5.74
N ALA A 22 9.24 -33.98 -5.02
CA ALA A 22 7.86 -34.14 -5.47
C ALA A 22 7.50 -33.24 -6.67
N LEU A 23 8.13 -32.05 -6.79
CA LEU A 23 7.98 -31.19 -7.96
C LEU A 23 8.74 -31.69 -9.18
N ALA A 24 9.92 -32.28 -8.99
CA ALA A 24 10.76 -32.79 -10.07
C ALA A 24 10.19 -34.05 -10.70
N LYS A 25 9.52 -34.90 -9.92
CA LYS A 25 8.85 -36.12 -10.35
C LYS A 25 7.40 -36.07 -9.89
N PRO A 26 6.48 -35.50 -10.69
CA PRO A 26 5.11 -35.28 -10.26
C PRO A 26 4.46 -36.58 -9.78
N ASP A 27 4.43 -36.75 -8.49
CA ASP A 27 3.67 -37.76 -7.77
C ASP A 27 2.63 -37.05 -6.92
N ASP A 28 1.38 -37.10 -7.35
CA ASP A 28 0.27 -36.43 -6.66
C ASP A 28 0.14 -36.92 -5.21
N GLY A 29 0.51 -38.17 -4.93
CA GLY A 29 0.50 -38.73 -3.57
C GLY A 29 1.59 -38.12 -2.68
N ALA A 30 2.82 -37.98 -3.20
CA ALA A 30 3.94 -37.39 -2.48
C ALA A 30 3.67 -35.89 -2.17
N LEU A 31 3.19 -35.13 -3.15
CA LEU A 31 2.81 -33.75 -2.96
C LEU A 31 1.67 -33.59 -1.93
N LYS A 32 0.65 -34.47 -2.00
CA LYS A 32 -0.47 -34.44 -1.05
C LYS A 32 -0.02 -34.67 0.39
N ALA A 33 0.95 -35.52 0.60
CA ALA A 33 1.49 -35.82 1.93
C ALA A 33 2.20 -34.62 2.58
N LEU A 34 2.61 -33.61 1.80
CA LEU A 34 3.34 -32.44 2.27
C LEU A 34 2.45 -31.27 2.71
N PHE A 35 1.20 -31.25 2.27
CA PHE A 35 0.29 -30.15 2.57
C PHE A 35 -0.77 -30.57 3.60
N HIS A 36 -1.02 -29.67 4.57
CA HIS A 36 -2.14 -29.82 5.48
C HIS A 36 -3.46 -29.65 4.71
N PRO A 37 -4.55 -30.36 5.05
CA PRO A 37 -5.85 -30.19 4.37
C PRO A 37 -6.30 -28.75 4.24
N ASP A 38 -6.14 -27.93 5.31
CA ASP A 38 -6.45 -26.50 5.38
C ASP A 38 -5.25 -25.63 5.01
N SER A 39 -4.47 -26.02 4.03
CA SER A 39 -3.27 -25.29 3.62
C SER A 39 -3.58 -24.12 2.69
N TYR A 40 -2.61 -23.20 2.61
CA TYR A 40 -2.66 -22.03 1.74
C TYR A 40 -1.35 -21.92 0.96
N TRP A 41 -1.47 -21.65 -0.33
CA TRP A 41 -0.31 -21.29 -1.15
C TRP A 41 -0.54 -19.92 -1.79
N ARG A 42 0.30 -18.96 -1.42
CA ARG A 42 0.38 -17.65 -2.07
C ARG A 42 1.53 -17.64 -3.04
N ASP A 43 1.26 -17.39 -4.33
CA ASP A 43 2.28 -17.14 -5.33
C ASP A 43 2.32 -15.67 -5.69
N VAL A 44 3.52 -15.10 -5.63
CA VAL A 44 3.78 -13.72 -6.02
C VAL A 44 4.76 -13.74 -7.17
N LEU A 45 4.23 -13.87 -8.38
CA LEU A 45 4.94 -13.86 -9.67
C LEU A 45 5.90 -15.03 -9.94
N ALA A 46 6.24 -15.83 -8.92
CA ALA A 46 7.35 -16.77 -9.02
C ALA A 46 7.07 -17.94 -9.96
N LEU A 47 5.89 -18.56 -9.84
CA LEU A 47 5.51 -19.74 -10.61
C LEU A 47 4.42 -19.44 -11.65
N SER A 48 3.52 -18.51 -11.35
CA SER A 48 2.35 -18.21 -12.19
C SER A 48 2.42 -16.88 -12.95
N TRP A 49 3.38 -16.02 -12.66
CA TRP A 49 3.39 -14.62 -13.06
C TRP A 49 2.17 -13.80 -12.58
N ASN A 50 1.42 -14.35 -11.63
CA ASN A 50 0.29 -13.69 -11.00
C ASN A 50 0.55 -13.49 -9.51
N ILE A 51 -0.20 -12.57 -8.90
CA ILE A 51 -0.33 -12.48 -7.45
C ILE A 51 -1.64 -13.18 -7.12
N GLN A 52 -1.57 -14.34 -6.50
CA GLN A 52 -2.74 -15.19 -6.22
C GLN A 52 -2.57 -16.02 -4.96
N THR A 53 -3.68 -16.37 -4.35
CA THR A 53 -3.73 -17.27 -3.19
C THR A 53 -4.68 -18.43 -3.49
N LEU A 54 -4.19 -19.65 -3.30
CA LEU A 54 -4.97 -20.87 -3.38
C LEU A 54 -5.20 -21.46 -1.98
N ASN A 55 -6.41 -21.91 -1.71
CA ASN A 55 -6.84 -22.43 -0.42
C ASN A 55 -7.18 -23.92 -0.54
N GLY A 56 -6.68 -24.70 0.41
CA GLY A 56 -6.87 -26.13 0.51
C GLY A 56 -5.88 -26.94 -0.35
N ALA A 57 -5.46 -28.08 0.18
CA ALA A 57 -4.50 -28.95 -0.47
C ALA A 57 -4.93 -29.36 -1.90
N ASP A 58 -6.20 -29.66 -2.13
CA ASP A 58 -6.70 -30.10 -3.44
C ASP A 58 -6.54 -29.02 -4.53
N ALA A 59 -6.79 -27.74 -4.19
CA ALA A 59 -6.61 -26.62 -5.12
C ALA A 59 -5.12 -26.42 -5.46
N ILE A 60 -4.25 -26.54 -4.45
CA ILE A 60 -2.79 -26.44 -4.60
C ILE A 60 -2.28 -27.57 -5.49
N LEU A 61 -2.69 -28.82 -5.22
CA LEU A 61 -2.29 -30.01 -5.98
C LEU A 61 -2.74 -29.96 -7.44
N LYS A 62 -3.86 -29.33 -7.73
CA LYS A 62 -4.33 -29.13 -9.10
C LYS A 62 -3.48 -28.10 -9.86
N ALA A 63 -3.06 -27.03 -9.20
CA ALA A 63 -2.41 -25.89 -9.84
C ALA A 63 -0.87 -26.02 -9.91
N LEU A 64 -0.24 -26.56 -8.88
CA LEU A 64 1.21 -26.53 -8.71
C LEU A 64 1.98 -27.40 -9.73
N PRO A 65 1.59 -28.67 -10.03
CA PRO A 65 2.37 -29.52 -10.95
C PRO A 65 2.48 -28.98 -12.39
N PRO A 66 1.44 -28.46 -13.05
CA PRO A 66 1.59 -27.87 -14.38
C PRO A 66 2.50 -26.65 -14.39
N LEU A 67 2.41 -25.78 -13.35
CA LEU A 67 3.28 -24.62 -13.20
C LEU A 67 4.74 -25.04 -12.98
N ALA A 68 4.98 -26.02 -12.11
CA ALA A 68 6.33 -26.53 -11.83
C ALA A 68 7.00 -27.12 -13.08
N ARG A 69 6.27 -27.89 -13.91
CA ARG A 69 6.81 -28.39 -15.17
C ARG A 69 7.25 -27.29 -16.13
N ARG A 70 6.51 -26.16 -16.17
CA ARG A 70 6.81 -25.05 -17.05
C ARG A 70 7.97 -24.20 -16.55
N ILE A 71 7.97 -23.88 -15.27
CA ILE A 71 8.88 -22.91 -14.65
C ILE A 71 10.17 -23.57 -14.14
N GLN A 72 10.14 -24.89 -13.91
CA GLN A 72 11.26 -25.71 -13.43
C GLN A 72 11.91 -25.16 -12.16
N PRO A 73 11.14 -25.00 -11.07
CA PRO A 73 11.68 -24.50 -9.81
C PRO A 73 12.62 -25.54 -9.19
N SER A 74 13.72 -25.09 -8.60
CA SER A 74 14.75 -25.94 -7.99
C SER A 74 15.53 -25.20 -6.91
N GLY A 75 16.35 -25.92 -6.15
CA GLY A 75 17.24 -25.31 -5.15
C GLY A 75 16.50 -24.79 -3.94
N PHE A 76 15.44 -25.45 -3.52
CA PHE A 76 14.69 -25.11 -2.31
C PHE A 76 15.50 -25.39 -1.05
N VAL A 77 16.09 -24.38 -0.46
CA VAL A 77 16.90 -24.50 0.76
C VAL A 77 16.56 -23.38 1.74
N VAL A 78 16.65 -23.66 3.05
CA VAL A 78 16.59 -22.59 4.04
C VAL A 78 17.64 -21.54 3.70
N ASP A 79 17.24 -20.26 3.72
CA ASP A 79 18.15 -19.18 3.36
C ASP A 79 19.07 -18.85 4.55
N PRO A 80 20.39 -19.15 4.47
CA PRO A 80 21.32 -18.94 5.58
C PRO A 80 21.58 -17.46 5.89
N ASP A 81 21.25 -16.56 4.97
CA ASP A 81 21.46 -15.12 5.10
C ASP A 81 20.25 -14.40 5.73
N ARG A 82 19.19 -15.15 6.07
CA ARG A 82 17.93 -14.70 6.63
C ARG A 82 17.70 -15.21 8.07
N ALA A 83 16.59 -14.78 8.67
CA ALA A 83 16.18 -15.30 9.98
C ALA A 83 16.08 -16.82 9.98
N ALA A 84 16.75 -17.47 10.94
CA ALA A 84 16.74 -18.93 11.08
C ALA A 84 15.32 -19.48 11.33
N PRO A 85 15.04 -20.74 10.94
CA PRO A 85 13.79 -21.41 11.25
C PRO A 85 13.46 -21.35 12.75
N ARG A 86 12.20 -21.05 13.10
CA ARG A 86 11.80 -20.81 14.47
C ARG A 86 10.35 -21.20 14.74
N LYS A 87 10.04 -21.50 16.00
CA LYS A 87 8.67 -21.68 16.46
C LYS A 87 8.01 -20.31 16.65
N VAL A 88 6.85 -20.12 16.05
CA VAL A 88 6.07 -18.87 16.10
C VAL A 88 4.60 -19.16 16.34
N MET A 89 3.88 -18.16 16.86
CA MET A 89 2.43 -18.16 16.86
C MET A 89 1.94 -17.25 15.72
N ARG A 90 1.17 -17.80 14.78
CA ARG A 90 0.54 -17.06 13.68
C ARG A 90 -0.95 -17.36 13.65
N ALA A 91 -1.77 -16.32 13.61
CA ALA A 91 -3.24 -16.45 13.60
C ALA A 91 -3.78 -17.42 14.69
N GLY A 92 -3.17 -17.42 15.89
CA GLY A 92 -3.54 -18.27 17.02
C GLY A 92 -3.10 -19.74 16.90
N THR A 93 -2.20 -20.07 15.94
CA THR A 93 -1.69 -21.42 15.72
C THR A 93 -0.17 -21.44 15.87
N ASN A 94 0.36 -22.42 16.62
CA ASN A 94 1.80 -22.64 16.74
C ASN A 94 2.30 -23.30 15.46
N ALA A 95 3.35 -22.75 14.86
CA ALA A 95 3.96 -23.26 13.63
C ALA A 95 5.49 -23.13 13.68
N ILE A 96 6.19 -23.94 12.92
CA ILE A 96 7.58 -23.71 12.54
C ILE A 96 7.56 -22.80 11.30
N GLU A 97 8.17 -21.60 11.42
CA GLU A 97 8.29 -20.62 10.32
C GLU A 97 9.73 -20.63 9.82
N ALA A 98 9.92 -20.80 8.50
CA ALA A 98 11.24 -20.76 7.87
C ALA A 98 11.20 -19.90 6.61
N ILE A 99 12.23 -19.10 6.40
CA ILE A 99 12.50 -18.39 5.16
C ILE A 99 13.42 -19.26 4.32
N PHE A 100 13.07 -19.45 3.06
CA PHE A 100 13.84 -20.24 2.11
C PHE A 100 14.06 -19.49 0.81
N LYS A 101 15.05 -19.92 0.05
CA LYS A 101 15.31 -19.47 -1.33
C LYS A 101 15.16 -20.61 -2.31
N PHE A 102 14.90 -20.24 -3.55
CA PHE A 102 14.78 -21.16 -4.68
C PHE A 102 15.09 -20.44 -5.99
N GLU A 103 15.25 -21.21 -7.04
CA GLU A 103 15.46 -20.69 -8.39
C GLU A 103 14.39 -21.21 -9.35
N THR A 104 14.16 -20.47 -10.41
CA THR A 104 13.35 -20.87 -11.55
C THR A 104 14.15 -20.71 -12.84
N LYS A 105 13.61 -21.14 -13.97
CA LYS A 105 14.23 -20.93 -15.27
C LYS A 105 14.57 -19.45 -15.53
N VAL A 106 13.71 -18.53 -15.09
CA VAL A 106 13.80 -17.09 -15.43
C VAL A 106 14.18 -16.19 -14.26
N GLY A 107 14.17 -16.67 -13.03
CA GLY A 107 14.44 -15.83 -11.88
C GLY A 107 14.89 -16.57 -10.64
N ARG A 108 15.20 -15.82 -9.58
CA ARG A 108 15.46 -16.32 -8.23
C ARG A 108 14.37 -15.81 -7.31
N GLY A 109 13.94 -16.65 -6.38
CA GLY A 109 12.85 -16.36 -5.47
C GLY A 109 13.20 -16.60 -4.02
N SER A 110 12.39 -16.00 -3.16
CA SER A 110 12.35 -16.29 -1.73
C SER A 110 10.96 -16.80 -1.36
N GLY A 111 10.87 -17.54 -0.27
CA GLY A 111 9.58 -17.99 0.22
C GLY A 111 9.55 -18.07 1.74
N VAL A 112 8.35 -18.25 2.26
CA VAL A 112 8.12 -18.52 3.69
C VAL A 112 7.24 -19.76 3.79
N ILE A 113 7.69 -20.73 4.56
CA ILE A 113 6.89 -21.89 4.90
C ILE A 113 6.51 -21.86 6.36
N ARG A 114 5.27 -22.29 6.66
CA ARG A 114 4.83 -22.56 8.02
C ARG A 114 4.35 -24.00 8.11
N LEU A 115 5.01 -24.77 8.96
CA LEU A 115 4.71 -26.18 9.20
C LEU A 115 3.93 -26.33 10.50
N ILE A 116 2.85 -27.12 10.45
CA ILE A 116 2.06 -27.52 11.62
C ILE A 116 1.91 -29.04 11.67
N PRO A 117 1.73 -29.64 12.85
CA PRO A 117 1.45 -31.07 12.97
C PRO A 117 0.05 -31.38 12.45
N ASP A 118 -0.07 -32.44 11.64
CA ASP A 118 -1.36 -33.01 11.25
C ASP A 118 -1.71 -34.16 12.21
N THR A 119 -2.73 -33.93 13.03
CA THR A 119 -3.16 -34.91 14.05
C THR A 119 -3.72 -36.20 13.45
N ASP A 120 -4.29 -36.11 12.25
CA ASP A 120 -4.87 -37.24 11.53
C ASP A 120 -3.80 -38.10 10.81
N ASP A 121 -2.55 -37.59 10.71
CA ASP A 121 -1.42 -38.27 10.13
C ASP A 121 -0.26 -38.39 11.13
N GLY A 122 -0.55 -38.84 12.34
CA GLY A 122 0.47 -39.14 13.35
C GLY A 122 1.33 -37.93 13.76
N ASN A 123 0.81 -36.74 13.71
CA ASN A 123 1.51 -35.49 13.98
C ASN A 123 2.66 -35.19 13.00
N ARG A 124 2.63 -35.73 11.78
CA ARG A 124 3.57 -35.34 10.72
C ARG A 124 3.47 -33.85 10.46
N LEU A 125 4.60 -33.18 10.35
CA LEU A 125 4.64 -31.75 10.01
C LEU A 125 4.31 -31.56 8.54
N LYS A 126 3.28 -30.77 8.26
CA LYS A 126 2.79 -30.43 6.93
C LYS A 126 2.75 -28.91 6.72
N ALA A 127 2.88 -28.48 5.48
CA ALA A 127 2.74 -27.06 5.14
C ALA A 127 1.31 -26.60 5.41
N TRP A 128 1.17 -25.64 6.30
CA TRP A 128 -0.05 -24.88 6.55
C TRP A 128 -0.13 -23.65 5.65
N SER A 129 0.98 -22.93 5.48
CA SER A 129 1.08 -21.86 4.49
C SER A 129 2.42 -21.88 3.78
N LEU A 130 2.39 -21.65 2.48
CA LEU A 130 3.55 -21.55 1.61
C LEU A 130 3.46 -20.23 0.84
N LEU A 131 4.53 -19.41 0.87
CA LEU A 131 4.75 -18.31 -0.06
C LEU A 131 5.83 -18.73 -1.06
N THR A 132 5.60 -18.41 -2.33
CA THR A 132 6.64 -18.34 -3.37
C THR A 132 6.64 -16.94 -3.97
N GLU A 133 7.73 -16.18 -3.82
CA GLU A 133 7.88 -14.81 -4.30
C GLU A 133 9.05 -14.69 -5.24
N LEU A 134 8.84 -14.09 -6.42
CA LEU A 134 9.92 -13.73 -7.33
C LEU A 134 10.73 -12.58 -6.75
N GLY A 135 12.01 -12.81 -6.53
CA GLY A 135 12.93 -11.82 -5.98
C GLY A 135 13.63 -10.97 -7.05
N GLU A 136 14.12 -11.65 -8.10
CA GLU A 136 14.84 -11.01 -9.21
C GLU A 136 14.73 -11.83 -10.50
N LEU A 137 15.02 -11.20 -11.63
CA LEU A 137 15.10 -11.83 -12.95
C LEU A 137 16.55 -12.14 -13.29
N LYS A 138 16.84 -13.39 -13.68
CA LYS A 138 18.19 -13.81 -14.09
C LYS A 138 18.62 -13.08 -15.36
N GLY A 139 19.80 -12.45 -15.30
CA GLY A 139 20.35 -11.64 -16.39
C GLY A 139 19.85 -10.19 -16.41
N PHE A 140 18.91 -9.82 -15.51
CA PHE A 140 18.34 -8.49 -15.39
C PHE A 140 18.28 -8.04 -13.93
N GLU A 141 19.30 -8.41 -13.17
CA GLU A 141 19.42 -8.08 -11.75
C GLU A 141 19.47 -6.56 -11.51
N GLU A 142 19.06 -6.13 -10.32
CA GLU A 142 19.15 -4.73 -9.92
C GLU A 142 20.60 -4.23 -9.90
N GLN A 143 20.83 -3.01 -10.38
CA GLN A 143 22.15 -2.39 -10.44
C GLN A 143 22.62 -1.87 -9.07
N LEU A 144 22.74 -2.77 -8.11
CA LEU A 144 23.13 -2.48 -6.74
C LEU A 144 24.41 -3.21 -6.33
N GLY A 145 25.08 -2.74 -5.30
CA GLY A 145 26.25 -3.39 -4.73
C GLY A 145 27.34 -3.67 -5.76
N VAL A 146 27.60 -4.93 -6.02
CA VAL A 146 28.61 -5.37 -7.00
C VAL A 146 28.18 -5.11 -8.45
N GLN A 147 26.88 -4.99 -8.71
CA GLN A 147 26.28 -4.69 -10.03
C GLN A 147 26.17 -3.19 -10.31
N ARG A 148 26.62 -2.32 -9.39
CA ARG A 148 26.56 -0.86 -9.59
C ARG A 148 27.24 -0.43 -10.90
N PRO A 149 26.75 0.64 -11.56
CA PRO A 149 27.34 1.14 -12.80
C PRO A 149 28.85 1.39 -12.69
N ARG A 150 29.59 1.00 -13.73
CA ARG A 150 31.06 1.10 -13.82
C ARG A 150 31.49 1.73 -15.15
N GLY A 151 32.78 2.12 -15.25
CA GLY A 151 33.38 2.58 -16.49
C GLY A 151 32.81 3.90 -16.99
N ASN A 152 32.27 3.91 -18.20
CA ASN A 152 31.76 5.11 -18.86
C ASN A 152 30.52 5.74 -18.19
N ALA A 153 29.86 5.04 -17.31
CA ALA A 153 28.83 5.64 -16.46
C ALA A 153 29.38 6.72 -15.50
N TYR A 154 30.70 6.72 -15.28
CA TYR A 154 31.45 7.78 -14.64
C TYR A 154 32.31 8.46 -15.71
N SER A 155 31.80 9.51 -16.32
CA SER A 155 32.63 10.28 -17.24
C SER A 155 33.82 10.89 -16.51
N ARG A 156 35.02 10.45 -16.87
CA ARG A 156 36.28 11.10 -16.53
C ARG A 156 36.86 11.88 -17.73
N ASP A 157 36.02 12.21 -18.67
CA ASP A 157 36.39 13.05 -19.78
C ASP A 157 36.49 14.51 -19.29
N PHE A 158 37.73 15.00 -19.11
CA PHE A 158 37.99 16.36 -18.63
C PHE A 158 37.57 17.44 -19.62
N ARG A 159 37.14 17.09 -20.83
CA ARG A 159 36.67 18.01 -21.87
C ARG A 159 35.20 17.77 -22.25
N GLY A 160 34.62 16.71 -21.79
CA GLY A 160 33.23 16.32 -22.05
C GLY A 160 32.27 16.65 -20.90
N PRO A 161 31.01 16.19 -20.99
CA PRO A 161 30.01 16.42 -19.97
C PRO A 161 30.38 15.73 -18.64
N ASN A 162 30.17 16.42 -17.53
CA ASN A 162 30.32 15.84 -16.21
C ASN A 162 29.04 15.11 -15.79
N TRP A 163 29.03 14.52 -14.57
CA TRP A 163 27.87 13.83 -14.04
C TRP A 163 26.59 14.68 -14.03
N LEU A 164 26.70 15.96 -13.65
CA LEU A 164 25.54 16.86 -13.59
C LEU A 164 24.98 17.17 -14.98
N ASP A 165 25.85 17.31 -15.99
CA ASP A 165 25.43 17.54 -17.36
C ASP A 165 24.65 16.33 -17.90
N LEU A 166 25.18 15.11 -17.71
CA LEU A 166 24.52 13.86 -18.10
C LEU A 166 23.20 13.66 -17.34
N ARG A 167 23.17 14.06 -16.07
CA ARG A 167 21.94 13.99 -15.25
C ARG A 167 20.87 14.93 -15.78
N LYS A 168 21.21 16.17 -16.13
CA LYS A 168 20.28 17.15 -16.72
C LYS A 168 19.75 16.69 -18.08
N GLU A 169 20.65 16.18 -18.94
CA GLU A 169 20.28 15.62 -20.24
C GLU A 169 19.30 14.45 -20.07
N SER A 170 19.63 13.49 -19.20
CA SER A 170 18.78 12.34 -18.91
C SER A 170 17.40 12.74 -18.43
N ALA A 171 17.30 13.75 -17.57
CA ALA A 171 16.03 14.24 -17.01
C ALA A 171 15.25 15.15 -17.97
N GLY A 172 15.90 15.66 -19.02
CA GLY A 172 15.30 16.65 -19.94
C GLY A 172 14.27 16.08 -20.90
N TYR A 173 14.45 14.84 -21.34
CA TYR A 173 13.59 14.17 -22.34
C TYR A 173 13.36 15.04 -23.59
N ALA A 174 14.38 15.76 -24.04
CA ALA A 174 14.26 16.70 -25.16
C ALA A 174 13.96 15.99 -26.49
N ASP A 175 14.58 14.84 -26.70
CA ASP A 175 14.64 14.07 -27.94
C ASP A 175 14.03 12.66 -27.87
N ARG A 176 13.53 12.27 -26.69
CA ARG A 176 12.97 10.94 -26.45
C ARG A 176 11.76 10.98 -25.53
N ASP A 177 11.02 9.88 -25.51
CA ASP A 177 9.96 9.61 -24.55
C ASP A 177 10.41 8.54 -23.54
N PRO A 178 9.93 8.58 -22.30
CA PRO A 178 10.25 7.55 -21.30
C PRO A 178 9.58 6.22 -21.67
N THR A 179 10.17 5.09 -21.27
CA THR A 179 9.51 3.79 -21.32
C THR A 179 8.31 3.76 -20.38
N VAL A 180 8.49 4.29 -19.16
CA VAL A 180 7.47 4.36 -18.13
C VAL A 180 7.23 5.79 -17.71
N LEU A 181 5.98 6.24 -17.78
CA LEU A 181 5.54 7.51 -17.22
C LEU A 181 4.81 7.24 -15.90
N VAL A 182 5.31 7.80 -14.81
CA VAL A 182 4.72 7.72 -13.47
C VAL A 182 3.99 9.01 -13.15
N ILE A 183 2.70 8.93 -12.86
CA ILE A 183 1.85 10.08 -12.56
C ILE A 183 1.66 10.18 -11.05
N GLY A 184 2.27 11.20 -10.45
CA GLY A 184 2.30 11.46 -9.00
C GLY A 184 3.64 11.13 -8.35
N GLY A 185 4.22 12.12 -7.68
CA GLY A 185 5.53 12.09 -7.03
C GLY A 185 5.50 11.85 -5.53
N GLY A 186 4.45 11.20 -5.01
CA GLY A 186 4.37 10.75 -3.62
C GLY A 186 5.14 9.44 -3.38
N GLN A 187 4.98 8.85 -2.17
CA GLN A 187 5.66 7.59 -1.80
C GLN A 187 5.50 6.47 -2.83
N SER A 188 4.33 6.40 -3.46
CA SER A 188 4.04 5.38 -4.47
C SER A 188 4.88 5.57 -5.73
N GLY A 189 4.89 6.80 -6.26
CA GLY A 189 5.66 7.14 -7.45
C GLY A 189 7.17 7.05 -7.24
N LEU A 190 7.65 7.52 -6.09
CA LEU A 190 9.07 7.42 -5.74
C LEU A 190 9.52 5.96 -5.59
N SER A 191 8.70 5.11 -4.94
CA SER A 191 9.03 3.69 -4.75
C SER A 191 9.13 2.94 -6.08
N ILE A 192 8.16 3.11 -6.97
CA ILE A 192 8.18 2.40 -8.27
C ILE A 192 9.29 2.93 -9.18
N ALA A 193 9.49 4.24 -9.23
CA ALA A 193 10.54 4.81 -10.07
C ALA A 193 11.95 4.39 -9.62
N ALA A 194 12.18 4.30 -8.30
CA ALA A 194 13.45 3.81 -7.77
C ALA A 194 13.70 2.34 -8.16
N ARG A 195 12.68 1.47 -8.04
CA ARG A 195 12.78 0.07 -8.47
C ARG A 195 13.08 -0.06 -9.97
N LEU A 196 12.34 0.68 -10.80
CA LEU A 196 12.52 0.68 -12.25
C LEU A 196 13.91 1.21 -12.64
N LYS A 197 14.40 2.24 -11.96
CA LYS A 197 15.76 2.78 -12.17
C LYS A 197 16.81 1.71 -11.92
N GLN A 198 16.71 0.95 -10.82
CA GLN A 198 17.67 -0.13 -10.52
C GLN A 198 17.59 -1.29 -11.52
N LEU A 199 16.44 -1.49 -12.15
CA LEU A 199 16.24 -2.48 -13.23
C LEU A 199 16.59 -1.93 -14.62
N ASN A 200 17.20 -0.73 -14.70
CA ASN A 200 17.56 -0.06 -15.95
C ASN A 200 16.37 0.14 -16.90
N VAL A 201 15.21 0.56 -16.36
CA VAL A 201 14.03 0.94 -17.12
C VAL A 201 13.89 2.46 -17.10
N ASP A 202 13.94 3.10 -18.28
CA ASP A 202 13.85 4.56 -18.40
C ASP A 202 12.48 5.06 -17.92
N THR A 203 12.48 5.86 -16.87
CA THR A 203 11.29 6.26 -16.12
C THR A 203 11.29 7.75 -15.84
N LEU A 204 10.16 8.41 -16.13
CA LEU A 204 9.90 9.80 -15.77
C LEU A 204 8.75 9.88 -14.78
N ILE A 205 8.93 10.60 -13.67
CA ILE A 205 7.88 11.00 -12.76
C ILE A 205 7.38 12.39 -13.14
N VAL A 206 6.06 12.58 -13.20
CA VAL A 206 5.45 13.90 -13.34
C VAL A 206 4.54 14.18 -12.15
N ASP A 207 4.62 15.39 -11.61
CA ASP A 207 3.74 15.84 -10.54
C ASP A 207 3.30 17.28 -10.77
N ARG A 208 2.04 17.59 -10.47
CA ARG A 208 1.47 18.93 -10.60
C ARG A 208 1.98 19.90 -9.53
N GLU A 209 2.52 19.38 -8.44
CA GLU A 209 3.02 20.18 -7.33
C GLU A 209 4.31 20.92 -7.71
N GLN A 210 4.52 22.08 -7.11
CA GLN A 210 5.65 22.95 -7.41
C GLN A 210 6.97 22.38 -6.90
N ARG A 211 6.92 21.63 -5.78
CA ARG A 211 8.10 21.11 -5.10
C ARG A 211 7.88 19.64 -4.75
N ILE A 212 8.93 18.84 -4.89
CA ILE A 212 8.92 17.44 -4.47
C ILE A 212 8.54 17.38 -2.99
N GLY A 213 7.62 16.49 -2.64
CA GLY A 213 7.12 16.33 -1.27
C GLY A 213 5.94 17.24 -0.90
N ASP A 214 5.51 18.16 -1.78
CA ASP A 214 4.37 19.06 -1.50
C ASP A 214 3.05 18.31 -1.28
N ASN A 215 2.92 17.10 -1.79
CA ASN A 215 1.80 16.22 -1.49
C ASN A 215 1.67 15.89 0.02
N TRP A 216 2.76 16.01 0.80
CA TRP A 216 2.77 15.94 2.25
C TRP A 216 2.85 17.32 2.88
N ARG A 217 3.74 18.20 2.40
CA ARG A 217 3.97 19.54 2.97
C ARG A 217 2.70 20.39 3.01
N LYS A 218 1.85 20.32 1.97
CA LYS A 218 0.57 21.03 1.86
C LYS A 218 -0.61 20.34 2.57
N ARG A 219 -0.35 19.38 3.45
CA ARG A 219 -1.36 18.84 4.36
C ARG A 219 -1.50 19.76 5.58
N TYR A 220 -2.60 19.60 6.35
CA TYR A 220 -2.84 20.41 7.53
C TYR A 220 -1.65 20.38 8.51
N HIS A 221 -1.44 21.51 9.18
CA HIS A 221 -0.24 21.83 9.95
C HIS A 221 0.15 20.75 10.97
N ALA A 222 -0.83 20.24 11.73
CA ALA A 222 -0.59 19.26 12.80
C ALA A 222 -0.33 17.81 12.31
N LEU A 223 -0.30 17.54 10.99
CA LEU A 223 -0.23 16.17 10.50
C LEU A 223 1.10 15.48 10.84
N THR A 224 0.97 14.34 11.50
CA THR A 224 2.05 13.36 11.73
C THR A 224 1.58 11.98 11.26
N LEU A 225 2.49 11.16 10.74
CA LEU A 225 2.15 9.80 10.31
C LEU A 225 1.70 8.96 11.52
N HIS A 226 0.78 8.03 11.28
CA HIS A 226 0.21 7.19 12.33
C HIS A 226 0.96 5.87 12.53
N ASN A 227 1.73 5.42 11.53
CA ASN A 227 2.56 4.23 11.65
C ASN A 227 3.93 4.60 12.19
N GLN A 228 4.50 3.71 13.00
CA GLN A 228 5.83 3.89 13.54
C GLN A 228 6.90 3.86 12.43
N VAL A 229 8.01 4.58 12.65
CA VAL A 229 9.06 4.83 11.66
C VAL A 229 9.67 3.56 11.07
N GLN A 230 9.84 2.49 11.88
CA GLN A 230 10.43 1.22 11.43
C GLN A 230 9.58 0.49 10.38
N VAL A 231 8.30 0.83 10.26
CA VAL A 231 7.41 0.27 9.23
C VAL A 231 7.52 1.05 7.91
N ASN A 232 7.87 2.33 7.98
CA ASN A 232 7.61 3.33 6.93
C ASN A 232 8.76 3.60 5.95
N HIS A 233 9.82 2.82 5.93
CA HIS A 233 10.96 3.05 5.02
C HIS A 233 10.59 3.03 3.53
N LEU A 234 11.33 3.79 2.71
CA LEU A 234 11.32 3.70 1.26
C LEU A 234 12.26 2.59 0.77
N PRO A 235 12.11 2.08 -0.47
CA PRO A 235 13.07 1.15 -1.06
C PRO A 235 14.50 1.72 -1.04
N TYR A 236 15.51 0.89 -0.78
CA TYR A 236 16.95 1.18 -0.84
C TYR A 236 17.50 2.21 0.17
N MET A 237 16.68 3.14 0.66
CA MET A 237 17.11 4.17 1.61
C MET A 237 16.23 4.14 2.86
N LEU A 238 16.76 3.60 3.94
CA LEU A 238 16.11 3.61 5.24
C LEU A 238 16.10 5.02 5.82
N PHE A 239 15.06 5.36 6.58
CA PHE A 239 15.07 6.60 7.35
C PHE A 239 16.21 6.59 8.38
N PRO A 240 16.83 7.74 8.66
CA PRO A 240 17.90 7.84 9.66
C PRO A 240 17.44 7.35 11.04
N PRO A 241 18.31 6.68 11.80
CA PRO A 241 17.94 6.04 13.08
C PRO A 241 17.56 7.05 14.18
N ASN A 242 17.86 8.32 13.99
CA ASN A 242 17.49 9.41 14.91
C ASN A 242 16.12 10.05 14.60
N TRP A 243 15.35 9.46 13.69
CA TRP A 243 14.02 9.98 13.39
C TRP A 243 13.02 9.65 14.52
N PRO A 244 12.01 10.52 14.74
CA PRO A 244 10.98 10.25 15.75
C PRO A 244 10.15 9.03 15.38
N THR A 245 9.57 8.39 16.37
CA THR A 245 8.68 7.21 16.19
C THR A 245 7.57 7.48 15.18
N TYR A 246 6.95 8.64 15.26
CA TYR A 246 5.94 9.11 14.30
C TYR A 246 6.50 10.26 13.48
N ILE A 247 6.49 10.11 12.17
CA ILE A 247 7.16 11.04 11.25
C ILE A 247 6.30 12.26 10.99
N PRO A 248 6.76 13.50 11.30
CA PRO A 248 6.07 14.72 10.89
C PRO A 248 6.05 14.88 9.36
N LYS A 249 4.94 15.40 8.84
CA LYS A 249 4.74 15.56 7.39
C LYS A 249 5.85 16.30 6.65
N ASP A 250 6.36 17.38 7.24
CA ASP A 250 7.40 18.21 6.61
C ASP A 250 8.76 17.51 6.57
N LYS A 251 9.06 16.72 7.61
CA LYS A 251 10.27 15.89 7.64
C LYS A 251 10.23 14.83 6.54
N LEU A 252 9.08 14.19 6.33
CA LEU A 252 8.87 13.24 5.24
C LEU A 252 8.96 13.92 3.87
N ALA A 253 8.37 15.10 3.72
CA ALA A 253 8.44 15.88 2.48
C ALA A 253 9.87 16.22 2.09
N ASN A 254 10.69 16.67 3.05
CA ASN A 254 12.11 16.95 2.82
C ASN A 254 12.92 15.69 2.49
N TRP A 255 12.55 14.54 3.07
CA TRP A 255 13.17 13.27 2.72
C TRP A 255 12.89 12.87 1.27
N PHE A 256 11.70 13.15 0.76
CA PHE A 256 11.37 12.86 -0.64
C PHE A 256 12.26 13.63 -1.62
N GLU A 257 12.62 14.88 -1.32
CA GLU A 257 13.61 15.62 -2.12
C GLU A 257 14.97 14.95 -2.08
N ALA A 258 15.46 14.65 -0.88
CA ALA A 258 16.74 13.96 -0.71
C ALA A 258 16.76 12.59 -1.40
N TYR A 259 15.64 11.87 -1.37
CA TYR A 259 15.49 10.57 -2.01
C TYR A 259 15.56 10.67 -3.55
N VAL A 260 14.86 11.64 -4.14
CA VAL A 260 14.90 11.87 -5.60
C VAL A 260 16.32 12.17 -6.07
N GLU A 261 17.04 13.04 -5.35
CA GLU A 261 18.43 13.38 -5.66
C GLU A 261 19.37 12.18 -5.49
N ALA A 262 19.29 11.49 -4.34
CA ALA A 262 20.16 10.36 -4.03
C ALA A 262 19.96 9.16 -4.97
N MET A 263 18.72 8.90 -5.38
CA MET A 263 18.35 7.80 -6.27
C MET A 263 18.41 8.22 -7.75
N GLU A 264 18.77 9.49 -8.05
CA GLU A 264 18.87 10.06 -9.40
C GLU A 264 17.60 9.85 -10.24
N LEU A 265 16.41 10.07 -9.63
CA LEU A 265 15.14 9.87 -10.32
C LEU A 265 14.83 11.04 -11.27
N ASN A 266 14.39 10.75 -12.49
CA ASN A 266 13.91 11.76 -13.41
C ASN A 266 12.53 12.25 -12.94
N PHE A 267 12.44 13.53 -12.61
CA PHE A 267 11.24 14.10 -12.00
C PHE A 267 10.93 15.48 -12.59
N TRP A 268 9.70 15.67 -13.06
CA TRP A 268 9.18 16.96 -13.50
C TRP A 268 8.10 17.44 -12.53
N THR A 269 8.39 18.52 -11.81
CA THR A 269 7.41 19.28 -11.01
C THR A 269 6.54 20.16 -11.92
N GLU A 270 5.48 20.75 -11.37
CA GLU A 270 4.57 21.68 -12.06
C GLU A 270 4.10 21.15 -13.43
N THR A 271 3.90 19.83 -13.49
CA THR A 271 3.52 19.13 -14.70
C THR A 271 2.26 18.33 -14.47
N GLU A 272 1.16 18.80 -15.05
CA GLU A 272 -0.15 18.14 -14.94
C GLU A 272 -0.34 17.13 -16.06
N PHE A 273 -0.75 15.94 -15.69
CA PHE A 273 -1.19 14.93 -16.64
C PHE A 273 -2.66 15.19 -17.00
N GLU A 274 -2.93 15.53 -18.25
CA GLU A 274 -4.28 15.87 -18.73
C GLU A 274 -5.08 14.63 -19.19
N GLY A 275 -4.39 13.53 -19.52
CA GLY A 275 -5.02 12.31 -19.99
C GLY A 275 -4.22 11.61 -21.07
N GLY A 276 -4.76 10.49 -21.56
CA GLY A 276 -4.13 9.71 -22.62
C GLY A 276 -5.06 8.69 -23.26
N SER A 277 -4.63 8.19 -24.44
CA SER A 277 -5.26 7.09 -25.15
C SER A 277 -4.24 6.00 -25.44
N TYR A 278 -4.69 4.76 -25.53
CA TYR A 278 -3.86 3.61 -25.83
C TYR A 278 -4.03 3.16 -27.28
N ASP A 279 -2.94 3.01 -28.01
CA ASP A 279 -2.92 2.44 -29.37
C ASP A 279 -2.64 0.93 -29.27
N GLU A 280 -3.66 0.13 -29.57
CA GLU A 280 -3.59 -1.34 -29.50
C GLU A 280 -2.59 -1.93 -30.52
N LYS A 281 -2.40 -1.28 -31.68
CA LYS A 281 -1.47 -1.76 -32.71
C LYS A 281 -0.03 -1.41 -32.38
N ALA A 282 0.22 -0.17 -31.93
CA ALA A 282 1.54 0.29 -31.52
C ALA A 282 1.92 -0.18 -30.11
N GLN A 283 0.97 -0.72 -29.34
CA GLN A 283 1.11 -1.13 -27.94
C GLN A 283 1.77 -0.06 -27.07
N ARG A 284 1.31 1.19 -27.21
CA ARG A 284 1.81 2.35 -26.46
C ARG A 284 0.75 3.37 -26.22
N TRP A 285 0.99 4.20 -25.23
CA TRP A 285 0.15 5.33 -24.90
C TRP A 285 0.48 6.55 -25.76
N THR A 286 -0.51 7.40 -26.01
CA THR A 286 -0.33 8.80 -26.37
C THR A 286 -0.88 9.63 -25.24
N VAL A 287 -0.02 10.38 -24.56
CA VAL A 287 -0.38 11.14 -23.35
C VAL A 287 -0.10 12.62 -23.54
N THR A 288 -0.87 13.47 -22.85
CA THR A 288 -0.68 14.92 -22.86
C THR A 288 -0.30 15.41 -21.47
N LEU A 289 0.83 16.12 -21.40
CA LEU A 289 1.34 16.78 -20.21
C LEU A 289 1.24 18.30 -20.40
N ARG A 290 0.76 19.02 -19.38
CA ARG A 290 0.72 20.48 -19.34
C ARG A 290 1.74 21.00 -18.32
N ARG A 291 2.66 21.86 -18.77
CA ARG A 291 3.67 22.50 -17.94
C ARG A 291 3.11 23.76 -17.25
N ALA A 292 3.85 24.29 -16.26
CA ALA A 292 3.48 25.50 -15.52
C ALA A 292 3.24 26.73 -16.43
N ASP A 293 4.01 26.87 -17.50
CA ASP A 293 3.90 27.95 -18.49
C ASP A 293 2.71 27.78 -19.46
N GLY A 294 1.90 26.74 -19.26
CA GLY A 294 0.77 26.39 -20.11
C GLY A 294 1.12 25.62 -21.38
N THR A 295 2.39 25.41 -21.67
CA THR A 295 2.81 24.60 -22.82
C THR A 295 2.40 23.15 -22.64
N LYS A 296 2.03 22.50 -23.75
CA LYS A 296 1.65 21.09 -23.78
C LYS A 296 2.72 20.27 -24.45
N ARG A 297 3.00 19.10 -23.87
CA ARG A 297 3.87 18.09 -24.46
C ARG A 297 3.13 16.78 -24.62
N THR A 298 3.17 16.22 -25.81
CA THR A 298 2.71 14.85 -26.10
C THR A 298 3.90 13.90 -25.93
N MET A 299 3.66 12.76 -25.25
CA MET A 299 4.63 11.68 -25.08
C MET A 299 3.97 10.33 -25.42
N HIS A 300 4.83 9.34 -25.75
CA HIS A 300 4.37 8.01 -26.17
C HIS A 300 5.01 6.88 -25.32
N PRO A 301 4.81 6.87 -24.00
CA PRO A 301 5.34 5.81 -23.14
C PRO A 301 4.68 4.45 -23.44
N ARG A 302 5.40 3.36 -23.16
CA ARG A 302 4.83 2.01 -23.22
C ARG A 302 3.98 1.70 -22.00
N HIS A 303 4.35 2.26 -20.86
CA HIS A 303 3.66 2.04 -19.58
C HIS A 303 3.30 3.38 -18.93
N VAL A 304 2.10 3.44 -18.38
CA VAL A 304 1.63 4.54 -17.52
C VAL A 304 1.32 3.96 -16.14
N VAL A 305 1.92 4.54 -15.11
CA VAL A 305 1.71 4.14 -13.71
C VAL A 305 0.96 5.26 -13.00
N LEU A 306 -0.27 4.99 -12.56
CA LEU A 306 -1.04 5.89 -11.69
C LEU A 306 -0.57 5.72 -10.25
N ALA A 307 0.20 6.69 -9.77
CA ALA A 307 0.72 6.78 -8.41
C ALA A 307 0.09 7.94 -7.62
N THR A 308 -1.17 8.26 -7.93
CA THR A 308 -1.91 9.42 -7.42
C THR A 308 -2.52 9.21 -6.04
N GLY A 309 -2.27 8.06 -5.42
CA GLY A 309 -2.80 7.69 -4.11
C GLY A 309 -4.30 7.38 -4.10
N VAL A 310 -4.81 7.05 -2.92
CA VAL A 310 -6.24 6.74 -2.70
C VAL A 310 -7.10 7.98 -2.46
N SER A 311 -6.48 9.17 -2.35
CA SER A 311 -7.12 10.44 -1.98
C SER A 311 -7.04 11.47 -3.11
N GLY A 312 -7.25 11.04 -4.37
CA GLY A 312 -7.04 11.89 -5.55
C GLY A 312 -8.16 12.90 -5.80
N ILE A 313 -9.43 12.54 -5.60
CA ILE A 313 -10.58 13.41 -5.87
C ILE A 313 -11.41 13.55 -4.59
N PRO A 314 -11.54 14.77 -4.00
CA PRO A 314 -12.39 15.01 -2.84
C PRO A 314 -13.86 14.60 -3.10
N SER A 315 -14.49 13.97 -2.10
CA SER A 315 -15.91 13.65 -2.13
C SER A 315 -16.69 14.75 -1.42
N VAL A 316 -17.33 15.62 -2.19
CA VAL A 316 -18.16 16.70 -1.67
C VAL A 316 -19.63 16.33 -1.90
N PRO A 317 -20.35 15.84 -0.86
CA PRO A 317 -21.75 15.49 -0.99
C PRO A 317 -22.63 16.73 -1.12
N GLU A 318 -23.76 16.59 -1.79
CA GLU A 318 -24.83 17.58 -1.71
C GLU A 318 -25.55 17.44 -0.36
N ILE A 319 -25.59 18.53 0.39
CA ILE A 319 -26.26 18.61 1.69
C ILE A 319 -27.31 19.72 1.61
N ALA A 320 -28.54 19.41 2.04
CA ALA A 320 -29.68 20.33 1.96
C ALA A 320 -29.36 21.68 2.63
N GLY A 321 -29.55 22.77 1.91
CA GLY A 321 -29.34 24.12 2.38
C GLY A 321 -27.87 24.54 2.57
N LEU A 322 -26.88 23.67 2.38
CA LEU A 322 -25.46 24.03 2.61
C LEU A 322 -24.98 25.19 1.72
N LYS A 323 -25.57 25.35 0.55
CA LYS A 323 -25.26 26.46 -0.37
C LYS A 323 -25.74 27.82 0.15
N ASP A 324 -26.72 27.82 1.06
CA ASP A 324 -27.29 29.02 1.67
C ASP A 324 -26.56 29.43 2.97
N PHE A 325 -25.60 28.63 3.40
CA PHE A 325 -24.80 28.91 4.57
C PHE A 325 -23.88 30.12 4.35
N SER A 326 -23.94 31.12 5.24
CA SER A 326 -23.19 32.38 5.10
C SER A 326 -21.72 32.27 5.50
N GLY A 327 -21.33 31.26 6.28
CA GLY A 327 -19.96 31.03 6.71
C GLY A 327 -19.09 30.35 5.65
N LYS A 328 -17.89 29.96 6.03
CA LYS A 328 -16.97 29.26 5.13
C LYS A 328 -17.29 27.77 5.08
N VAL A 329 -17.38 27.22 3.87
CA VAL A 329 -17.44 25.77 3.63
C VAL A 329 -16.15 25.33 2.94
N MET A 330 -15.52 24.27 3.42
CA MET A 330 -14.34 23.69 2.78
C MET A 330 -14.29 22.17 2.95
N HIS A 331 -13.68 21.48 2.00
CA HIS A 331 -13.34 20.06 2.18
C HIS A 331 -12.08 19.93 3.05
N SER A 332 -11.93 18.83 3.80
CA SER A 332 -10.77 18.57 4.67
C SER A 332 -9.40 18.66 3.95
N SER A 333 -9.36 18.44 2.63
CA SER A 333 -8.15 18.61 1.81
C SER A 333 -7.74 20.08 1.60
N GLN A 334 -8.58 21.04 1.98
CA GLN A 334 -8.35 22.48 1.87
C GLN A 334 -8.11 23.12 3.25
N TYR A 335 -8.19 22.32 4.32
CA TYR A 335 -7.95 22.78 5.68
C TYR A 335 -6.44 22.84 5.94
N ASP A 336 -5.97 23.93 6.54
CA ASP A 336 -4.57 24.17 6.86
C ASP A 336 -4.32 24.10 8.37
N ASP A 337 -4.89 25.04 9.14
CA ASP A 337 -4.75 25.10 10.59
C ASP A 337 -5.99 25.70 11.28
N GLY A 338 -6.02 25.60 12.61
CA GLY A 338 -7.09 26.13 13.46
C GLY A 338 -6.92 27.57 13.89
N GLU A 339 -5.76 28.21 13.70
CA GLU A 339 -5.45 29.53 14.27
C GLU A 339 -6.41 30.62 13.79
N ASN A 340 -6.80 30.58 12.51
CA ASN A 340 -7.73 31.52 11.91
C ASN A 340 -9.17 31.40 12.45
N TRP A 341 -9.46 30.38 13.26
CA TRP A 341 -10.80 30.07 13.75
C TRP A 341 -10.96 30.24 15.26
N LYS A 342 -9.97 30.82 15.93
CA LYS A 342 -10.01 31.10 17.38
C LYS A 342 -11.26 31.91 17.76
N GLY A 343 -12.01 31.41 18.76
CA GLY A 343 -13.27 32.00 19.24
C GLY A 343 -14.45 31.83 18.26
N LYS A 344 -14.27 31.15 17.13
CA LYS A 344 -15.31 30.85 16.15
C LYS A 344 -15.96 29.50 16.41
N ARG A 345 -17.12 29.27 15.81
CA ARG A 345 -17.88 28.04 15.88
C ARG A 345 -17.61 27.23 14.62
N ALA A 346 -17.22 25.99 14.77
CA ALA A 346 -16.91 25.12 13.67
C ALA A 346 -17.75 23.83 13.70
N ILE A 347 -18.29 23.47 12.56
CA ILE A 347 -18.92 22.16 12.31
C ILE A 347 -17.93 21.32 11.51
N VAL A 348 -17.66 20.09 11.97
CA VAL A 348 -16.87 19.10 11.24
C VAL A 348 -17.77 17.91 10.90
N ILE A 349 -18.00 17.67 9.61
CA ILE A 349 -18.84 16.57 9.13
C ILE A 349 -17.95 15.38 8.75
N GLY A 350 -18.02 14.30 9.54
CA GLY A 350 -17.24 13.08 9.36
C GLY A 350 -16.33 12.79 10.56
N THR A 351 -16.18 11.50 10.85
CA THR A 351 -15.51 10.96 12.04
C THR A 351 -14.36 9.99 11.71
N GLY A 352 -13.74 10.11 10.53
CA GLY A 352 -12.48 9.44 10.21
C GLY A 352 -11.26 10.22 10.73
N ASN A 353 -10.04 9.78 10.39
CA ASN A 353 -8.81 10.45 10.82
C ASN A 353 -8.83 11.97 10.56
N SER A 354 -9.08 12.41 9.31
CA SER A 354 -9.11 13.84 9.00
C SER A 354 -10.15 14.63 9.81
N GLY A 355 -11.33 14.04 10.07
CA GLY A 355 -12.38 14.71 10.86
C GLY A 355 -11.97 14.91 12.30
N HIS A 356 -11.39 13.90 12.93
CA HIS A 356 -10.93 13.98 14.30
C HIS A 356 -9.71 14.91 14.44
N ASP A 357 -8.71 14.78 13.56
CA ASP A 357 -7.52 15.63 13.61
C ASP A 357 -7.87 17.11 13.45
N ILE A 358 -8.75 17.43 12.50
CA ILE A 358 -9.23 18.81 12.28
C ILE A 358 -10.06 19.31 13.46
N ALA A 359 -10.93 18.48 14.03
CA ALA A 359 -11.72 18.86 15.19
C ALA A 359 -10.84 19.14 16.41
N GLN A 360 -9.81 18.32 16.64
CA GLN A 360 -8.83 18.51 17.71
C GLN A 360 -8.00 19.77 17.50
N ASP A 361 -7.52 20.02 16.28
CA ASP A 361 -6.71 21.19 15.93
C ASP A 361 -7.51 22.51 16.11
N LEU A 362 -8.74 22.54 15.60
CA LEU A 362 -9.68 23.66 15.79
C LEU A 362 -9.95 23.92 17.27
N HIS A 363 -10.27 22.88 18.07
CA HIS A 363 -10.52 23.03 19.50
C HIS A 363 -9.28 23.51 20.24
N SER A 364 -8.11 22.93 19.95
CA SER A 364 -6.84 23.31 20.57
C SER A 364 -6.43 24.75 20.24
N SER A 365 -6.85 25.27 19.10
CA SER A 365 -6.68 26.67 18.70
C SER A 365 -7.73 27.62 19.30
N GLY A 366 -8.69 27.09 20.09
CA GLY A 366 -9.70 27.87 20.79
C GLY A 366 -11.01 28.09 20.03
N ALA A 367 -11.32 27.27 19.02
CA ALA A 367 -12.62 27.24 18.38
C ALA A 367 -13.62 26.37 19.17
N HIS A 368 -14.92 26.66 19.04
CA HIS A 368 -16.01 25.84 19.56
C HIS A 368 -16.42 24.82 18.50
N VAL A 369 -16.15 23.54 18.74
CA VAL A 369 -16.30 22.50 17.71
C VAL A 369 -17.49 21.60 17.97
N THR A 370 -18.29 21.35 16.93
CA THR A 370 -19.31 20.30 16.89
C THR A 370 -19.00 19.33 15.77
N MET A 371 -18.79 18.07 16.10
CA MET A 371 -18.64 17.00 15.12
C MET A 371 -19.98 16.35 14.77
N PHE A 372 -20.22 16.09 13.50
CA PHE A 372 -21.37 15.36 13.00
C PHE A 372 -20.96 13.98 12.50
N GLN A 373 -21.46 12.94 13.15
CA GLN A 373 -21.23 11.56 12.76
C GLN A 373 -22.34 11.07 11.83
N ARG A 374 -21.96 10.62 10.62
CA ARG A 374 -22.88 10.02 9.65
C ARG A 374 -22.98 8.50 9.78
N SER A 375 -21.87 7.83 9.91
CA SER A 375 -21.76 6.37 9.96
C SER A 375 -20.93 5.96 11.16
N SER A 376 -21.07 4.72 11.60
CA SER A 376 -20.18 4.16 12.62
C SER A 376 -18.72 4.24 12.20
N THR A 377 -17.85 4.46 13.16
CA THR A 377 -16.41 4.60 12.94
C THR A 377 -15.68 3.69 13.93
N LEU A 378 -14.67 2.98 13.42
CA LEU A 378 -13.76 2.23 14.27
C LEU A 378 -12.78 3.20 14.92
N VAL A 379 -12.72 3.21 16.24
CA VAL A 379 -11.75 3.99 17.01
C VAL A 379 -10.78 3.04 17.71
N VAL A 380 -9.52 3.37 17.65
CA VAL A 380 -8.44 2.63 18.32
C VAL A 380 -7.37 3.61 18.77
N SER A 381 -6.84 3.46 19.98
CA SER A 381 -5.71 4.30 20.44
C SER A 381 -4.49 4.07 19.53
N ILE A 382 -3.75 5.15 19.24
CA ILE A 382 -2.54 5.01 18.39
C ILE A 382 -1.52 4.09 19.07
N GLU A 383 -1.39 4.19 20.38
CA GLU A 383 -0.60 3.29 21.22
C GLU A 383 -1.41 2.87 22.45
N PRO A 384 -1.35 1.59 22.83
CA PRO A 384 -0.61 0.49 22.17
C PRO A 384 -1.41 -0.20 21.06
N SER A 385 -2.70 0.09 20.92
CA SER A 385 -3.65 -0.78 20.24
C SER A 385 -3.49 -0.81 18.72
N ALA A 386 -3.32 0.34 18.06
CA ALA A 386 -3.17 0.41 16.60
C ALA A 386 -1.85 -0.23 16.12
N GLN A 387 -0.81 -0.21 16.93
CA GLN A 387 0.51 -0.73 16.58
C GLN A 387 0.65 -2.26 16.71
N LEU A 388 -0.32 -2.94 17.33
CA LEU A 388 -0.28 -4.40 17.50
C LEU A 388 -0.13 -5.16 16.18
N VAL A 389 -0.68 -4.63 15.09
CA VAL A 389 -0.57 -5.24 13.76
C VAL A 389 0.83 -5.16 13.16
N TYR A 390 1.66 -4.24 13.66
CA TYR A 390 3.04 -4.01 13.21
C TYR A 390 4.10 -4.60 14.14
N ALA A 391 3.68 -5.31 15.19
CA ALA A 391 4.60 -5.93 16.14
C ALA A 391 5.74 -6.75 15.50
N PRO A 392 5.53 -7.47 14.36
CA PRO A 392 6.62 -8.17 13.68
C PRO A 392 7.77 -7.27 13.22
N TYR A 393 7.52 -5.98 12.98
CA TYR A 393 8.55 -5.02 12.56
C TYR A 393 9.43 -4.47 13.69
N ASN A 394 9.16 -4.86 14.93
CA ASN A 394 9.99 -4.47 16.08
C ASN A 394 11.27 -5.29 16.19
N GLU A 395 11.36 -6.41 15.50
CA GLU A 395 12.49 -7.34 15.54
C GLU A 395 12.87 -7.78 14.12
N GLY A 396 14.12 -8.22 13.94
CA GLY A 396 14.61 -8.71 12.65
C GLY A 396 14.94 -7.62 11.63
N THR A 397 15.21 -8.03 10.41
CA THR A 397 15.49 -7.12 9.29
C THR A 397 14.19 -6.63 8.63
N LEU A 398 14.25 -5.49 7.97
CA LEU A 398 13.11 -4.96 7.22
C LEU A 398 12.67 -5.91 6.10
N GLU A 399 13.66 -6.49 5.43
CA GLU A 399 13.46 -7.42 4.31
C GLU A 399 12.77 -8.72 4.76
N ASP A 400 13.14 -9.26 5.92
CA ASP A 400 12.49 -10.44 6.48
C ASP A 400 11.06 -10.15 6.89
N ASN A 401 10.83 -9.00 7.51
CA ASN A 401 9.51 -8.57 7.94
C ASN A 401 8.58 -8.31 6.76
N ASP A 402 9.08 -7.70 5.68
CA ASP A 402 8.34 -7.50 4.44
C ASP A 402 7.95 -8.86 3.79
N LEU A 403 8.87 -9.81 3.77
CA LEU A 403 8.61 -11.15 3.22
C LEU A 403 7.60 -11.92 4.08
N ILE A 404 7.73 -11.86 5.42
CA ILE A 404 6.79 -12.45 6.37
C ILE A 404 5.40 -11.81 6.24
N ALA A 405 5.32 -10.48 6.10
CA ALA A 405 4.05 -9.79 5.85
C ALA A 405 3.42 -10.21 4.51
N THR A 406 4.24 -10.34 3.46
CA THR A 406 3.81 -10.83 2.15
C THR A 406 3.30 -12.28 2.23
N SER A 407 3.83 -13.11 3.12
CA SER A 407 3.49 -14.53 3.22
C SER A 407 2.13 -14.83 3.87
N MET A 408 1.40 -13.82 4.35
CA MET A 408 0.12 -14.03 5.04
C MET A 408 -1.06 -14.12 4.06
N PRO A 409 -1.65 -15.30 3.83
CA PRO A 409 -2.87 -15.44 3.05
C PRO A 409 -4.03 -14.68 3.69
N LEU A 410 -4.97 -14.18 2.87
CA LEU A 410 -6.08 -13.34 3.34
C LEU A 410 -6.89 -13.99 4.47
N GLN A 411 -7.15 -15.30 4.40
CA GLN A 411 -7.93 -16.01 5.43
C GLN A 411 -7.20 -16.05 6.77
N LEU A 412 -5.88 -16.29 6.75
CA LEU A 412 -5.06 -16.25 7.95
C LEU A 412 -4.91 -14.82 8.49
N ALA A 413 -4.79 -13.84 7.61
CA ALA A 413 -4.79 -12.43 7.96
C ALA A 413 -6.10 -12.05 8.68
N ARG A 414 -7.28 -12.46 8.15
CA ARG A 414 -8.58 -12.24 8.82
C ARG A 414 -8.60 -12.83 10.23
N LYS A 415 -8.15 -14.09 10.38
CA LYS A 415 -8.08 -14.74 11.70
C LYS A 415 -7.15 -13.99 12.64
N SER A 416 -5.96 -13.60 12.18
CA SER A 416 -5.00 -12.82 12.96
C SER A 416 -5.57 -11.47 13.39
N HIS A 417 -6.23 -10.76 12.48
CA HIS A 417 -6.80 -9.45 12.75
C HIS A 417 -7.98 -9.48 13.72
N ARG A 418 -8.80 -10.56 13.72
CA ARG A 418 -9.82 -10.75 14.76
C ARG A 418 -9.19 -10.86 16.14
N LEU A 419 -8.16 -11.69 16.30
CA LEU A 419 -7.45 -11.84 17.58
C LEU A 419 -6.80 -10.51 18.03
N THR A 420 -6.20 -9.78 17.12
CA THR A 420 -5.62 -8.47 17.40
C THR A 420 -6.72 -7.45 17.74
N GLY A 421 -7.86 -7.48 17.05
CA GLY A 421 -9.01 -6.63 17.31
C GLY A 421 -9.59 -6.84 18.70
N GLU A 422 -9.75 -8.09 19.15
CA GLU A 422 -10.20 -8.38 20.53
C GLU A 422 -9.21 -7.86 21.58
N LYS A 423 -7.92 -8.02 21.34
CA LYS A 423 -6.89 -7.46 22.23
C LYS A 423 -6.93 -5.93 22.27
N SER A 424 -7.09 -5.27 21.10
CA SER A 424 -7.22 -3.80 21.02
C SER A 424 -8.45 -3.30 21.77
N LYS A 425 -9.62 -3.97 21.62
CA LYS A 425 -10.84 -3.63 22.37
C LYS A 425 -10.63 -3.71 23.89
N ALA A 426 -9.93 -4.74 24.34
CA ALA A 426 -9.67 -4.91 25.78
C ALA A 426 -8.74 -3.80 26.31
N LEU A 427 -7.74 -3.39 25.53
CA LEU A 427 -6.82 -2.30 25.89
C LEU A 427 -7.50 -0.94 25.90
N ASP A 428 -8.39 -0.69 24.96
CA ASP A 428 -9.07 0.60 24.78
C ASP A 428 -10.46 0.65 25.45
N LYS A 429 -10.79 -0.30 26.32
CA LYS A 429 -12.14 -0.46 26.87
C LYS A 429 -12.71 0.83 27.45
N ASP A 430 -11.96 1.53 28.29
CA ASP A 430 -12.46 2.73 28.97
C ASP A 430 -12.76 3.87 27.98
N LEU A 431 -11.93 4.01 26.93
CA LEU A 431 -12.13 4.97 25.85
C LEU A 431 -13.39 4.63 25.04
N LEU A 432 -13.56 3.35 24.67
CA LEU A 432 -14.69 2.90 23.87
C LEU A 432 -16.01 3.03 24.65
N ASP A 433 -16.04 2.60 25.91
CA ASP A 433 -17.20 2.79 26.81
C ASP A 433 -17.54 4.28 26.99
N GLY A 434 -16.52 5.15 27.08
CA GLY A 434 -16.70 6.60 27.17
C GLY A 434 -17.34 7.18 25.91
N LEU A 435 -16.89 6.76 24.74
CA LEU A 435 -17.45 7.18 23.45
C LEU A 435 -18.90 6.73 23.28
N GLU A 436 -19.24 5.49 23.65
CA GLU A 436 -20.62 5.00 23.61
C GLU A 436 -21.55 5.83 24.52
N ARG A 437 -21.10 6.15 25.74
CA ARG A 437 -21.85 7.05 26.66
C ARG A 437 -22.06 8.46 26.09
N ALA A 438 -21.07 8.96 25.30
CA ALA A 438 -21.17 10.23 24.58
C ALA A 438 -22.08 10.16 23.33
N GLY A 439 -22.63 9.00 22.99
CA GLY A 439 -23.48 8.78 21.81
C GLY A 439 -22.74 8.55 20.51
N PHE A 440 -21.44 8.23 20.57
CA PHE A 440 -20.64 7.90 19.39
C PHE A 440 -20.98 6.48 18.91
N LYS A 441 -21.23 6.33 17.63
CA LYS A 441 -21.52 5.03 17.01
C LYS A 441 -20.22 4.34 16.62
N LEU A 442 -19.82 3.34 17.39
CA LEU A 442 -18.65 2.52 17.14
C LEU A 442 -18.92 1.41 16.13
N ASP A 443 -17.89 0.95 15.44
CA ASP A 443 -17.83 -0.34 14.77
C ASP A 443 -16.43 -0.97 14.93
N TYR A 444 -16.30 -2.23 14.54
CA TYR A 444 -15.08 -3.00 14.78
C TYR A 444 -14.54 -3.64 13.49
N GLY A 445 -15.01 -3.13 12.34
CA GLY A 445 -14.68 -3.67 11.03
C GLY A 445 -15.53 -4.89 10.65
N GLU A 446 -15.44 -5.30 9.40
CA GLU A 446 -16.10 -6.49 8.89
C GLU A 446 -15.63 -7.72 9.69
N ASP A 447 -16.55 -8.52 10.21
CA ASP A 447 -16.24 -9.68 11.04
C ASP A 447 -15.34 -9.40 12.25
N ASN A 448 -15.36 -8.21 12.82
CA ASN A 448 -14.47 -7.77 13.90
C ASN A 448 -12.97 -7.80 13.54
N THR A 449 -12.61 -7.65 12.28
CA THR A 449 -11.22 -7.70 11.81
C THR A 449 -10.42 -6.43 12.09
N GLY A 450 -11.02 -5.40 12.69
CA GLY A 450 -10.32 -4.20 13.11
C GLY A 450 -10.00 -3.22 11.96
N TRP A 451 -9.16 -2.22 12.27
CA TRP A 451 -8.92 -1.07 11.42
C TRP A 451 -8.15 -1.41 10.14
N GLN A 452 -7.17 -2.32 10.20
CA GLN A 452 -6.32 -2.61 9.04
C GLN A 452 -7.12 -3.28 7.92
N PHE A 453 -8.03 -4.18 8.26
CA PHE A 453 -8.92 -4.81 7.29
C PHE A 453 -9.89 -3.78 6.68
N LYS A 454 -10.37 -2.86 7.51
CA LYS A 454 -11.21 -1.75 7.07
C LYS A 454 -10.47 -0.82 6.09
N TYR A 455 -9.19 -0.56 6.36
CA TYR A 455 -8.32 0.14 5.41
C TYR A 455 -8.16 -0.63 4.09
N LEU A 456 -7.83 -1.92 4.14
CA LEU A 456 -7.60 -2.75 2.95
C LEU A 456 -8.88 -2.96 2.10
N THR A 457 -10.07 -2.92 2.70
CA THR A 457 -11.34 -3.10 1.98
C THR A 457 -11.96 -1.79 1.52
N ARG A 458 -11.89 -0.73 2.32
CA ARG A 458 -12.61 0.53 2.09
C ARG A 458 -11.72 1.77 1.98
N GLY A 459 -10.45 1.68 2.37
CA GLY A 459 -9.51 2.81 2.39
C GLY A 459 -9.76 3.82 3.51
N GLY A 460 -10.66 3.54 4.47
CA GLY A 460 -10.99 4.47 5.55
C GLY A 460 -12.11 3.98 6.47
N GLY A 461 -12.69 4.90 7.27
CA GLY A 461 -13.78 4.59 8.21
C GLY A 461 -13.27 4.17 9.59
N TYR A 462 -12.06 4.58 9.94
CA TYR A 462 -11.43 4.40 11.25
C TYR A 462 -10.72 5.69 11.68
N TYR A 463 -10.41 5.75 12.97
CA TYR A 463 -9.61 6.80 13.58
C TYR A 463 -8.58 6.21 14.53
N PHE A 464 -7.35 6.70 14.44
CA PHE A 464 -6.30 6.46 15.42
C PHE A 464 -6.32 7.57 16.44
N ASN A 465 -6.82 7.27 17.64
CA ASN A 465 -7.00 8.27 18.67
C ASN A 465 -5.64 8.77 19.18
N VAL A 466 -5.45 10.07 19.04
CA VAL A 466 -4.34 10.87 19.60
C VAL A 466 -4.85 11.97 20.55
N GLY A 467 -6.12 11.84 21.03
CA GLY A 467 -6.71 12.76 22.01
C GLY A 467 -8.10 13.29 21.65
N CYS A 468 -8.50 13.32 20.38
CA CYS A 468 -9.80 13.90 20.01
C CYS A 468 -10.98 13.10 20.58
N SER A 469 -10.90 11.76 20.60
CA SER A 469 -11.94 10.95 21.22
C SER A 469 -12.08 11.21 22.72
N ASP A 470 -10.97 11.45 23.41
CA ASP A 470 -10.98 11.84 24.82
C ASP A 470 -11.68 13.19 25.02
N MET A 471 -11.49 14.16 24.11
CA MET A 471 -12.18 15.45 24.12
C MET A 471 -13.70 15.27 23.91
N ILE A 472 -14.11 14.35 23.03
CA ILE A 472 -15.52 14.01 22.85
C ILE A 472 -16.11 13.40 24.14
N VAL A 473 -15.40 12.46 24.77
CA VAL A 473 -15.82 11.81 26.02
C VAL A 473 -15.99 12.82 27.15
N ARG A 474 -15.13 13.82 27.24
CA ARG A 474 -15.23 14.91 28.26
C ARG A 474 -16.26 15.98 27.91
N GLY A 475 -16.76 16.02 26.68
CA GLY A 475 -17.68 17.05 26.19
C GLY A 475 -17.00 18.34 25.74
N ASP A 476 -15.67 18.37 25.61
CA ASP A 476 -14.91 19.50 25.09
C ASP A 476 -15.24 19.75 23.60
N ILE A 477 -15.46 18.67 22.85
CA ILE A 477 -15.96 18.67 21.47
C ILE A 477 -17.36 18.06 21.48
N ALA A 478 -18.35 18.82 21.04
CA ALA A 478 -19.73 18.34 20.97
C ALA A 478 -19.88 17.32 19.83
N LEU A 479 -20.65 16.25 20.09
CA LEU A 479 -20.99 15.24 19.11
C LEU A 479 -22.49 15.25 18.81
N LYS A 480 -22.84 15.21 17.53
CA LYS A 480 -24.21 15.08 17.05
C LYS A 480 -24.27 14.09 15.88
N GLN A 481 -25.47 13.55 15.62
CA GLN A 481 -25.66 12.66 14.48
C GLN A 481 -26.04 13.46 13.23
N PHE A 482 -25.40 13.14 12.11
CA PHE A 482 -25.69 13.79 10.82
C PHE A 482 -27.15 13.57 10.36
N ALA A 483 -27.73 12.41 10.70
CA ALA A 483 -29.11 12.09 10.39
C ALA A 483 -30.14 13.01 11.07
N ASP A 484 -29.75 13.73 12.13
CA ASP A 484 -30.64 14.64 12.86
C ASP A 484 -30.63 16.06 12.26
N ILE A 485 -29.82 16.33 11.24
CA ILE A 485 -29.87 17.56 10.47
C ILE A 485 -31.12 17.56 9.59
N ASP A 486 -31.92 18.62 9.68
CA ASP A 486 -33.02 18.91 8.76
C ASP A 486 -32.46 19.59 7.50
N THR A 487 -31.81 20.74 7.66
CA THR A 487 -31.20 21.50 6.57
C THR A 487 -30.14 22.46 7.12
N PHE A 488 -29.27 22.96 6.27
CA PHE A 488 -28.44 24.14 6.61
C PHE A 488 -29.23 25.43 6.32
N THR A 489 -28.93 26.45 7.12
CA THR A 489 -29.41 27.82 6.98
C THR A 489 -28.22 28.78 6.91
N ALA A 490 -28.48 30.07 6.74
CA ALA A 490 -27.42 31.09 6.76
C ALA A 490 -26.56 31.03 8.04
N GLU A 491 -27.13 30.62 9.17
CA GLU A 491 -26.48 30.61 10.50
C GLU A 491 -25.77 29.29 10.86
N GLY A 492 -26.12 28.20 10.22
CA GLY A 492 -25.58 26.87 10.54
C GLY A 492 -26.53 25.72 10.26
N ALA A 493 -26.36 24.59 10.95
CA ALA A 493 -27.19 23.40 10.79
C ALA A 493 -28.47 23.48 11.64
N ARG A 494 -29.65 23.54 11.00
CA ARG A 494 -30.95 23.37 11.66
C ARG A 494 -31.20 21.89 11.86
N MET A 495 -31.49 21.52 13.11
CA MET A 495 -31.79 20.17 13.51
C MET A 495 -33.28 19.87 13.35
N LYS A 496 -33.66 18.58 13.27
CA LYS A 496 -35.06 18.13 13.17
C LYS A 496 -35.91 18.48 14.39
N ASP A 497 -35.30 18.69 15.55
CA ASP A 497 -35.95 19.15 16.77
C ASP A 497 -36.20 20.68 16.81
N GLY A 498 -35.84 21.39 15.72
CA GLY A 498 -35.98 22.83 15.58
C GLY A 498 -34.82 23.64 16.14
N THR A 499 -33.85 23.04 16.82
CA THR A 499 -32.65 23.74 17.32
C THR A 499 -31.68 24.03 16.19
N THR A 500 -30.81 25.05 16.37
CA THR A 500 -29.77 25.37 15.40
C THR A 500 -28.39 25.19 16.01
N VAL A 501 -27.53 24.43 15.34
CA VAL A 501 -26.08 24.40 15.61
C VAL A 501 -25.43 25.49 14.77
N ALA A 502 -25.21 26.62 15.39
CA ALA A 502 -24.64 27.78 14.71
C ALA A 502 -23.15 27.55 14.39
N ALA A 503 -22.72 28.04 13.24
CA ALA A 503 -21.35 27.90 12.77
C ALA A 503 -20.85 29.12 12.00
N ASP A 504 -19.55 29.29 11.97
CA ASP A 504 -18.81 30.23 11.14
C ASP A 504 -17.98 29.48 10.07
N LEU A 505 -17.71 28.16 10.34
CA LEU A 505 -16.99 27.24 9.47
C LEU A 505 -17.71 25.89 9.40
N VAL A 506 -17.79 25.31 8.20
CA VAL A 506 -18.17 23.91 7.99
C VAL A 506 -17.03 23.21 7.25
N VAL A 507 -16.45 22.18 7.87
CA VAL A 507 -15.43 21.32 7.25
C VAL A 507 -16.05 19.99 6.86
N LEU A 508 -15.97 19.67 5.57
CA LEU A 508 -16.43 18.40 5.01
C LEU A 508 -15.28 17.36 5.05
N ALA A 509 -15.20 16.59 6.13
CA ALA A 509 -14.27 15.46 6.25
C ALA A 509 -14.91 14.18 5.69
N THR A 510 -15.44 14.28 4.48
CA THR A 510 -16.32 13.31 3.83
C THR A 510 -15.59 12.32 2.91
N GLY A 511 -14.25 12.34 2.96
CA GLY A 511 -13.39 11.41 2.25
C GLY A 511 -13.23 11.73 0.76
N TYR A 512 -12.90 10.71 -0.02
CA TYR A 512 -12.51 10.86 -1.41
C TYR A 512 -13.29 9.88 -2.30
N LYS A 513 -13.39 10.22 -3.57
CA LYS A 513 -13.99 9.36 -4.59
C LYS A 513 -13.09 8.17 -4.90
N ARG A 514 -13.68 7.12 -5.46
CA ARG A 514 -12.96 5.91 -5.86
C ARG A 514 -11.97 6.20 -6.99
N GLN A 515 -10.91 5.40 -7.08
CA GLN A 515 -9.89 5.55 -8.12
C GLN A 515 -10.42 5.29 -9.53
N GLU A 516 -11.47 4.49 -9.68
CA GLU A 516 -12.15 4.25 -10.97
C GLU A 516 -12.64 5.56 -11.59
N GLU A 517 -13.12 6.52 -10.79
CA GLU A 517 -13.54 7.83 -11.30
C GLU A 517 -12.35 8.64 -11.86
N LEU A 518 -11.18 8.50 -11.26
CA LEU A 518 -9.96 9.11 -11.79
C LEU A 518 -9.54 8.47 -13.12
N VAL A 519 -9.58 7.13 -13.20
CA VAL A 519 -9.30 6.41 -14.46
C VAL A 519 -10.27 6.86 -15.54
N ARG A 520 -11.57 6.95 -15.25
CA ARG A 520 -12.59 7.46 -16.20
C ARG A 520 -12.27 8.88 -16.66
N LYS A 521 -11.92 9.77 -15.72
CA LYS A 521 -11.60 11.17 -16.03
C LYS A 521 -10.40 11.29 -16.95
N LEU A 522 -9.34 10.49 -16.73
CA LEU A 522 -8.06 10.60 -17.43
C LEU A 522 -8.02 9.82 -18.76
N PHE A 523 -8.73 8.71 -18.84
CA PHE A 523 -8.60 7.76 -19.96
C PHE A 523 -9.94 7.38 -20.61
N GLY A 524 -11.05 7.83 -20.05
CA GLY A 524 -12.38 7.54 -20.57
C GLY A 524 -13.00 6.25 -20.03
N GLU A 525 -14.30 6.11 -20.30
CA GLU A 525 -15.16 5.04 -19.78
C GLU A 525 -14.74 3.63 -20.26
N ALA A 526 -14.25 3.53 -21.49
CA ALA A 526 -13.85 2.24 -22.07
C ALA A 526 -12.67 1.63 -21.30
N ILE A 527 -11.68 2.45 -20.94
CA ILE A 527 -10.52 2.00 -20.16
C ILE A 527 -10.93 1.73 -18.70
N GLU A 528 -11.76 2.58 -18.10
CA GLU A 528 -12.30 2.33 -16.76
C GLU A 528 -13.01 0.97 -16.68
N LYS A 529 -13.87 0.65 -17.66
CA LYS A 529 -14.56 -0.64 -17.72
C LYS A 529 -13.60 -1.84 -17.87
N ARG A 530 -12.52 -1.68 -18.65
CA ARG A 530 -11.50 -2.74 -18.79
C ARG A 530 -10.73 -2.97 -17.48
N VAL A 531 -10.37 -1.90 -16.79
CA VAL A 531 -9.68 -1.99 -15.49
C VAL A 531 -10.60 -2.60 -14.45
N GLY A 532 -11.87 -2.17 -14.43
CA GLY A 532 -12.85 -2.63 -13.46
C GLY A 532 -12.57 -2.08 -12.05
N THR A 533 -13.02 -2.81 -11.04
CA THR A 533 -12.93 -2.36 -9.64
C THR A 533 -11.47 -2.32 -9.15
N ILE A 534 -11.11 -1.21 -8.53
CA ILE A 534 -9.80 -0.95 -7.96
C ILE A 534 -9.91 -0.99 -6.42
N TRP A 535 -8.91 -1.57 -5.75
CA TRP A 535 -8.87 -1.73 -4.31
C TRP A 535 -9.89 -2.74 -3.75
N GLY A 536 -9.70 -3.16 -2.50
CA GLY A 536 -10.43 -4.27 -1.90
C GLY A 536 -9.97 -5.62 -2.47
N PHE A 537 -10.51 -6.70 -1.94
CA PHE A 537 -10.08 -8.05 -2.32
C PHE A 537 -10.94 -8.63 -3.46
N GLY A 538 -10.31 -9.32 -4.40
CA GLY A 538 -10.94 -10.11 -5.44
C GLY A 538 -11.25 -11.55 -5.01
N GLU A 539 -11.78 -12.34 -5.94
CA GLU A 539 -12.07 -13.78 -5.72
C GLU A 539 -10.80 -14.58 -5.42
N GLU A 540 -9.68 -14.17 -6.01
CA GLU A 540 -8.33 -14.70 -5.76
C GLU A 540 -7.74 -14.29 -4.43
N GLN A 541 -8.49 -13.57 -3.59
CA GLN A 541 -8.14 -13.10 -2.25
C GLN A 541 -6.95 -12.11 -2.22
N GLU A 542 -6.70 -11.45 -3.34
CA GLU A 542 -5.67 -10.43 -3.50
C GLU A 542 -6.29 -9.05 -3.77
N LEU A 543 -5.51 -7.98 -3.58
CA LEU A 543 -5.95 -6.61 -3.88
C LEU A 543 -6.22 -6.45 -5.38
N ARG A 544 -7.42 -5.94 -5.70
CA ARG A 544 -7.83 -5.77 -7.10
C ARG A 544 -7.07 -4.64 -7.77
N ASN A 545 -6.42 -4.97 -8.89
CA ASN A 545 -5.75 -4.02 -9.79
C ASN A 545 -4.66 -3.16 -9.12
N MET A 546 -4.10 -3.60 -7.98
CA MET A 546 -2.99 -2.94 -7.31
C MET A 546 -1.72 -3.78 -7.44
N TYR A 547 -0.61 -3.13 -7.81
CA TYR A 547 0.72 -3.73 -7.93
C TYR A 547 0.83 -4.87 -8.96
N THR A 548 -0.16 -4.99 -9.82
CA THR A 548 -0.25 -6.07 -10.81
C THR A 548 -0.75 -5.53 -12.15
N ARG A 549 -0.70 -6.36 -13.18
CA ARG A 549 -1.34 -6.08 -14.47
C ARG A 549 -2.82 -5.79 -14.27
N THR A 550 -3.34 -4.88 -15.09
CA THR A 550 -4.79 -4.56 -15.15
C THR A 550 -5.40 -5.12 -16.42
N GLY A 551 -6.71 -5.00 -16.56
CA GLY A 551 -7.41 -5.32 -17.82
C GLY A 551 -7.02 -4.41 -18.99
N GLN A 552 -6.32 -3.29 -18.73
CA GLN A 552 -5.79 -2.40 -19.76
C GLN A 552 -4.27 -2.59 -19.87
N PRO A 553 -3.76 -3.15 -20.98
CA PRO A 553 -2.33 -3.27 -21.19
C PRO A 553 -1.58 -1.95 -21.00
N GLY A 554 -0.43 -2.01 -20.34
CA GLY A 554 0.41 -0.85 -20.09
C GLY A 554 -0.14 0.18 -19.09
N LEU A 555 -1.29 -0.07 -18.43
CA LEU A 555 -1.80 0.74 -17.34
C LEU A 555 -1.63 0.01 -16.00
N TRP A 556 -0.98 0.69 -15.07
CA TRP A 556 -0.63 0.15 -13.75
C TRP A 556 -1.10 1.07 -12.64
N LEU A 557 -1.44 0.50 -11.48
CA LEU A 557 -1.85 1.26 -10.31
C LEU A 557 -1.00 0.88 -9.10
N ILE A 558 -0.57 1.93 -8.39
CA ILE A 558 0.17 1.81 -7.14
C ILE A 558 -0.31 2.87 -6.16
N ALA A 559 -0.72 2.45 -4.97
CA ALA A 559 -1.18 3.35 -3.92
C ALA A 559 -1.04 2.68 -2.54
N GLY A 560 -1.20 3.46 -1.48
CA GLY A 560 -1.21 2.96 -0.10
C GLY A 560 -0.18 3.60 0.80
N GLY A 561 0.00 3.02 1.99
CA GLY A 561 1.02 3.43 2.95
C GLY A 561 2.44 3.14 2.44
N LEU A 562 3.44 3.73 3.11
CA LEU A 562 4.86 3.59 2.73
C LEU A 562 5.30 2.11 2.63
N ALA A 563 4.96 1.28 3.63
CA ALA A 563 5.29 -0.14 3.61
C ALA A 563 4.67 -0.88 2.41
N GLN A 564 3.38 -0.64 2.13
CA GLN A 564 2.71 -1.25 0.97
C GLN A 564 3.35 -0.82 -0.35
N CYS A 565 3.71 0.47 -0.48
CA CYS A 565 4.38 0.98 -1.67
C CYS A 565 5.79 0.37 -1.83
N ARG A 566 6.53 0.21 -0.73
CA ARG A 566 7.86 -0.44 -0.73
C ARG A 566 7.78 -1.89 -1.20
N ILE A 567 6.86 -2.67 -0.64
CA ILE A 567 6.67 -4.09 -0.99
C ILE A 567 6.10 -4.22 -2.41
N GLY A 568 4.98 -3.58 -2.67
CA GLY A 568 4.26 -3.73 -3.94
C GLY A 568 5.01 -3.17 -5.15
N SER A 569 5.85 -2.14 -4.97
CA SER A 569 6.66 -1.59 -6.07
C SER A 569 7.67 -2.59 -6.63
N LYS A 570 8.20 -3.50 -5.79
CA LYS A 570 9.07 -4.58 -6.23
C LYS A 570 8.34 -5.50 -7.22
N HIS A 571 7.16 -5.95 -6.84
CA HIS A 571 6.35 -6.83 -7.68
C HIS A 571 5.92 -6.15 -8.99
N LEU A 572 5.54 -4.87 -8.92
CA LEU A 572 5.16 -4.09 -10.09
C LEU A 572 6.33 -3.90 -11.06
N ALA A 573 7.51 -3.54 -10.53
CA ALA A 573 8.70 -3.30 -11.34
C ALA A 573 9.19 -4.57 -12.05
N LEU A 574 9.15 -5.72 -11.38
CA LEU A 574 9.53 -7.02 -11.98
C LEU A 574 8.61 -7.39 -13.14
N GLN A 575 7.30 -7.13 -13.05
CA GLN A 575 6.36 -7.38 -14.15
C GLN A 575 6.65 -6.45 -15.34
N ILE A 576 6.86 -5.16 -15.10
CA ILE A 576 7.21 -4.20 -16.16
C ILE A 576 8.53 -4.61 -16.83
N LYS A 577 9.56 -4.94 -16.03
CA LYS A 577 10.85 -5.38 -16.56
C LYS A 577 10.72 -6.66 -17.37
N ALA A 578 9.97 -7.64 -16.89
CA ALA A 578 9.75 -8.90 -17.61
C ALA A 578 9.04 -8.69 -18.96
N ILE A 579 8.09 -7.74 -19.03
CA ILE A 579 7.43 -7.35 -20.28
C ILE A 579 8.43 -6.69 -21.24
N GLU A 580 9.27 -5.79 -20.74
CA GLU A 580 10.25 -5.09 -21.56
C GLU A 580 11.33 -6.01 -22.15
N GLU A 581 11.65 -7.07 -21.44
CA GLU A 581 12.62 -8.09 -21.87
C GLU A 581 11.97 -9.30 -22.60
N GLY A 582 10.67 -9.24 -22.84
CA GLY A 582 9.95 -10.31 -23.57
C GLY A 582 9.78 -11.61 -22.79
N LEU A 583 10.01 -11.61 -21.49
CA LEU A 583 9.78 -12.75 -20.60
C LEU A 583 8.30 -12.92 -20.25
N LEU A 584 7.53 -11.84 -20.37
CA LEU A 584 6.12 -11.79 -20.10
C LEU A 584 5.42 -11.08 -21.27
N PRO A 585 4.37 -11.65 -21.90
CA PRO A 585 3.64 -11.01 -22.98
C PRO A 585 2.99 -9.67 -22.53
N ARG A 586 2.92 -8.69 -23.42
CA ARG A 586 2.39 -7.35 -23.13
C ARG A 586 0.87 -7.30 -23.02
N ASP A 587 0.18 -8.07 -23.83
CA ASP A 587 -1.26 -8.08 -23.99
C ASP A 587 -2.00 -9.06 -23.07
N VAL A 588 -1.24 -9.73 -22.19
CA VAL A 588 -1.82 -10.67 -21.23
C VAL A 588 -2.39 -9.90 -20.03
N GLY A 589 -3.71 -9.99 -19.88
CA GLY A 589 -4.43 -9.41 -18.74
C GLY A 589 -4.03 -10.06 -17.40
N PRO A 590 -4.54 -9.51 -16.30
CA PRO A 590 -4.39 -10.13 -14.99
C PRO A 590 -4.99 -11.54 -15.02
N ARG A 591 -4.34 -12.51 -14.37
CA ARG A 591 -4.81 -13.90 -14.23
C ARG A 591 -4.83 -14.77 -15.49
N ALA A 592 -4.32 -14.28 -16.59
CA ALA A 592 -4.17 -15.15 -17.74
C ALA A 592 -3.20 -16.28 -17.42
N ASP A 593 -3.54 -17.49 -17.85
CA ASP A 593 -2.57 -18.58 -17.87
C ASP A 593 -1.52 -18.24 -18.94
N ILE A 594 -0.32 -17.98 -18.47
CA ILE A 594 0.79 -17.63 -19.35
C ILE A 594 1.43 -18.94 -19.76
N SER A 595 0.91 -19.51 -20.85
CA SER A 595 1.44 -20.74 -21.47
C SER A 595 2.81 -20.51 -22.09
#